data_1d4a21f967d0185f76319a39a7f87bd3
#
_entry.id   1d4a21f967d0185f76319a39a7f87bd3
#
_cell.length_a   1.000
_cell.length_b   1.000
_cell.length_c   1.000
_cell.angle_alpha   90.00
_cell.angle_beta   90.00
_cell.angle_gamma   90.00
#
_symmetry.space_group_name_H-M   'P 1'
#
loop_
_entity.id
_entity.type
_entity.pdbx_description
1 polymer ?
#
loop_
_entity_poly.entity_id
_entity_poly.type
_entity_poly.pdbx_seq_one_letter_code
_entity_poly.pdbx_strand_id
1 'polypeptide(L)'
;MALGPASFCVDAKTVIGVDPCVVERLLLDSGCFPLWHRGVAGVPTISTPVLQTGTSVEFFGRVGPLRFPYVTIVSAQEPGRKLALRTTRGIVDLLAVTTWAAVDGGTEVRTTVDGRLTAARAGLATWAERIVRRNLGAELGDLKRLLETGRFEFTVPSQLTAHPPRCPLETPPDFF
;
A
#
# COMPACT_ATOMS: atom_id res chain seq x y z
N MET A 1 18.64 29.28 15.52
CA MET A 1 18.56 27.90 16.07
C MET A 1 18.20 26.98 14.91
N ALA A 2 19.13 26.14 14.46
CA ALA A 2 18.87 25.22 13.34
C ALA A 2 17.96 24.09 13.84
N LEU A 3 16.82 23.88 13.20
CA LEU A 3 15.95 22.74 13.46
C LEU A 3 16.69 21.44 13.07
N GLY A 4 16.70 20.45 13.94
CA GLY A 4 17.18 19.11 13.59
C GLY A 4 16.25 18.40 12.62
N PRO A 5 16.64 17.20 12.09
CA PRO A 5 15.73 16.37 11.29
C PRO A 5 14.49 16.04 12.12
N ALA A 6 13.33 16.01 11.46
CA ALA A 6 12.06 15.67 12.10
C ALA A 6 11.53 14.34 11.57
N SER A 7 10.84 13.59 12.42
CA SER A 7 10.21 12.32 12.06
C SER A 7 8.80 12.26 12.62
N PHE A 8 7.96 11.45 11.98
CA PHE A 8 6.62 11.12 12.47
C PHE A 8 6.34 9.65 12.19
N CYS A 9 5.40 9.09 12.95
CA CYS A 9 4.87 7.75 12.75
C CYS A 9 3.34 7.80 12.79
N VAL A 10 2.71 7.19 11.79
CA VAL A 10 1.25 7.09 11.68
C VAL A 10 0.89 5.62 11.53
N ASP A 11 -0.10 5.18 12.30
CA ASP A 11 -0.62 3.83 12.28
C ASP A 11 -2.14 3.86 12.06
N ALA A 12 -2.62 2.94 11.23
CA ALA A 12 -4.04 2.71 11.05
C ALA A 12 -4.32 1.25 10.76
N LYS A 13 -5.50 0.76 11.15
CA LYS A 13 -5.93 -0.60 10.90
C LYS A 13 -7.42 -0.69 10.61
N THR A 14 -7.82 -1.74 9.91
CA THR A 14 -9.21 -2.08 9.64
C THR A 14 -9.37 -3.59 9.55
N VAL A 15 -10.59 -4.08 9.76
CA VAL A 15 -10.97 -5.48 9.48
C VAL A 15 -11.82 -5.49 8.22
N ILE A 16 -11.45 -6.35 7.28
CA ILE A 16 -12.08 -6.52 5.97
C ILE A 16 -12.69 -7.91 5.92
N GLY A 17 -13.96 -8.03 5.54
CA GLY A 17 -14.73 -9.27 5.55
C GLY A 17 -14.39 -10.23 4.39
N VAL A 18 -13.10 -10.38 4.05
CA VAL A 18 -12.61 -11.28 3.01
C VAL A 18 -11.38 -12.05 3.50
N ASP A 19 -11.04 -13.12 2.77
CA ASP A 19 -9.88 -13.96 3.06
C ASP A 19 -8.54 -13.20 2.87
N PRO A 20 -7.51 -13.47 3.70
CA PRO A 20 -6.18 -12.85 3.57
C PRO A 20 -5.55 -12.96 2.18
N CYS A 21 -5.79 -14.05 1.46
CA CYS A 21 -5.24 -14.22 0.11
C CYS A 21 -5.84 -13.21 -0.90
N VAL A 22 -7.10 -12.83 -0.75
CA VAL A 22 -7.75 -11.83 -1.60
C VAL A 22 -7.19 -10.46 -1.30
N VAL A 23 -6.96 -10.16 -0.02
CA VAL A 23 -6.30 -8.91 0.42
C VAL A 23 -4.89 -8.84 -0.15
N GLU A 24 -4.08 -9.90 0.02
CA GLU A 24 -2.72 -9.96 -0.50
C GLU A 24 -2.66 -9.72 -1.99
N ARG A 25 -3.51 -10.41 -2.75
CA ARG A 25 -3.55 -10.28 -4.20
C ARG A 25 -3.82 -8.84 -4.63
N LEU A 26 -4.74 -8.13 -3.96
CA LEU A 26 -5.00 -6.71 -4.26
C LEU A 26 -3.82 -5.81 -3.87
N LEU A 27 -3.19 -6.05 -2.71
CA LEU A 27 -2.06 -5.27 -2.25
C LEU A 27 -0.81 -5.44 -3.12
N LEU A 28 -0.66 -6.60 -3.77
CA LEU A 28 0.46 -6.88 -4.68
C LEU A 28 0.19 -6.44 -6.12
N ASP A 29 -1.06 -6.16 -6.48
CA ASP A 29 -1.44 -5.65 -7.79
C ASP A 29 -1.38 -4.12 -7.82
N SER A 30 -0.24 -3.59 -8.23
CA SER A 30 -0.03 -2.14 -8.29
C SER A 30 -0.93 -1.42 -9.31
N GLY A 31 -1.49 -2.12 -10.29
CA GLY A 31 -2.50 -1.60 -11.20
C GLY A 31 -3.81 -1.25 -10.48
N CYS A 32 -4.07 -1.89 -9.34
CA CYS A 32 -5.22 -1.60 -8.49
C CYS A 32 -5.00 -0.42 -7.53
N PHE A 33 -3.77 0.10 -7.37
CA PHE A 33 -3.47 1.20 -6.44
C PHE A 33 -4.33 2.45 -6.64
N PRO A 34 -4.57 2.94 -7.87
CA PRO A 34 -5.40 4.12 -8.07
C PRO A 34 -6.84 3.97 -7.57
N LEU A 35 -7.31 2.73 -7.35
CA LEU A 35 -8.68 2.46 -6.91
C LEU A 35 -8.89 2.74 -5.42
N TRP A 36 -7.83 2.64 -4.62
CA TRP A 36 -7.92 2.78 -3.16
C TRP A 36 -6.85 3.69 -2.55
N HIS A 37 -5.71 3.88 -3.21
CA HIS A 37 -4.61 4.68 -2.68
C HIS A 37 -4.78 6.15 -3.08
N ARG A 38 -5.27 6.98 -2.16
CA ARG A 38 -5.60 8.40 -2.40
C ARG A 38 -4.40 9.28 -2.71
N GLY A 39 -3.24 8.88 -2.23
CA GLY A 39 -1.97 9.57 -2.50
C GLY A 39 -1.46 9.38 -3.93
N VAL A 40 -2.01 8.43 -4.69
CA VAL A 40 -1.59 8.09 -6.06
C VAL A 40 -2.49 8.78 -7.07
N ALA A 41 -1.88 9.51 -8.01
CA ALA A 41 -2.56 10.14 -9.13
C ALA A 41 -2.15 9.42 -10.43
N GLY A 42 -3.03 8.59 -10.97
CA GLY A 42 -2.81 7.84 -12.21
C GLY A 42 -2.21 6.44 -11.97
N VAL A 43 -2.04 5.70 -13.06
CA VAL A 43 -1.47 4.34 -13.01
C VAL A 43 0.04 4.46 -12.75
N PRO A 44 0.59 3.76 -11.76
CA PRO A 44 2.01 3.78 -11.50
C PRO A 44 2.81 3.10 -12.61
N THR A 45 4.02 3.58 -12.85
CA THR A 45 5.00 2.87 -13.68
C THR A 45 5.75 1.87 -12.82
N ILE A 46 5.76 0.60 -13.23
CA ILE A 46 6.28 -0.50 -12.44
C ILE A 46 7.40 -1.19 -13.22
N SER A 47 8.47 -1.57 -12.52
CA SER A 47 9.57 -2.32 -13.14
C SER A 47 9.22 -3.79 -13.41
N THR A 48 8.24 -4.34 -12.69
CA THR A 48 7.75 -5.71 -12.85
C THR A 48 6.23 -5.76 -12.63
N PRO A 49 5.47 -6.65 -13.30
CA PRO A 49 4.00 -6.69 -13.20
C PRO A 49 3.49 -7.03 -11.78
N VAL A 50 4.28 -7.70 -10.96
CA VAL A 50 3.94 -8.07 -9.59
C VAL A 50 4.92 -7.42 -8.62
N LEU A 51 4.42 -6.88 -7.52
CA LEU A 51 5.25 -6.33 -6.46
C LEU A 51 6.00 -7.45 -5.73
N GLN A 52 7.32 -7.40 -5.82
CA GLN A 52 8.23 -8.27 -5.07
C GLN A 52 9.41 -7.46 -4.56
N THR A 53 10.15 -7.98 -3.60
CA THR A 53 11.33 -7.28 -3.05
C THR A 53 12.26 -6.83 -4.19
N GLY A 54 12.61 -5.56 -4.20
CA GLY A 54 13.39 -4.93 -5.25
C GLY A 54 12.56 -4.29 -6.38
N THR A 55 11.24 -4.54 -6.48
CA THR A 55 10.38 -3.87 -7.46
C THR A 55 10.36 -2.37 -7.20
N SER A 56 10.64 -1.59 -8.24
CA SER A 56 10.52 -0.13 -8.22
C SER A 56 9.16 0.28 -8.76
N VAL A 57 8.51 1.20 -8.04
CA VAL A 57 7.20 1.75 -8.39
C VAL A 57 7.30 3.26 -8.42
N GLU A 58 7.03 3.86 -9.57
CA GLU A 58 6.98 5.30 -9.72
C GLU A 58 5.53 5.79 -9.65
N PHE A 59 5.28 6.71 -8.73
CA PHE A 59 3.97 7.31 -8.50
C PHE A 59 3.99 8.80 -8.76
N PHE A 60 2.81 9.34 -9.02
CA PHE A 60 2.57 10.78 -8.88
C PHE A 60 1.78 11.01 -7.59
N GLY A 61 2.44 11.59 -6.60
CA GLY A 61 1.80 12.05 -5.38
C GLY A 61 0.97 13.32 -5.65
N ARG A 62 -0.11 13.50 -4.88
CA ARG A 62 -0.96 14.68 -4.95
C ARG A 62 -1.19 15.28 -3.57
N VAL A 63 -0.94 16.58 -3.47
CA VAL A 63 -1.29 17.38 -2.29
C VAL A 63 -2.01 18.64 -2.75
N GLY A 64 -3.33 18.68 -2.57
CA GLY A 64 -4.17 19.70 -3.16
C GLY A 64 -4.06 19.70 -4.69
N PRO A 65 -3.76 20.85 -5.33
CA PRO A 65 -3.56 20.96 -6.77
C PRO A 65 -2.16 20.50 -7.22
N LEU A 66 -1.21 20.35 -6.31
CA LEU A 66 0.18 20.02 -6.63
C LEU A 66 0.35 18.54 -6.87
N ARG A 67 1.03 18.20 -7.98
CA ARG A 67 1.49 16.85 -8.30
C ARG A 67 3.01 16.82 -8.23
N PHE A 68 3.56 15.74 -7.68
CA PHE A 68 5.01 15.54 -7.63
C PHE A 68 5.33 14.06 -7.84
N PRO A 69 6.38 13.77 -8.62
CA PRO A 69 6.83 12.40 -8.79
C PRO A 69 7.52 11.91 -7.52
N TYR A 70 7.27 10.66 -7.15
CA TYR A 70 8.05 9.96 -6.17
C TYR A 70 8.22 8.50 -6.56
N VAL A 71 9.33 7.92 -6.16
CA VAL A 71 9.67 6.54 -6.45
C VAL A 71 9.79 5.78 -5.13
N THR A 72 9.14 4.64 -5.08
CA THR A 72 9.27 3.69 -3.98
C THR A 72 9.90 2.40 -4.46
N ILE A 73 10.51 1.68 -3.56
CA ILE A 73 10.98 0.32 -3.78
C ILE A 73 10.30 -0.61 -2.78
N VAL A 74 9.95 -1.81 -3.20
CA VAL A 74 9.55 -2.87 -2.27
C VAL A 74 10.79 -3.28 -1.49
N SER A 75 10.89 -2.80 -0.25
CA SER A 75 12.05 -3.04 0.61
C SER A 75 12.00 -4.39 1.33
N ALA A 76 10.79 -4.93 1.54
CA ALA A 76 10.57 -6.27 2.05
C ALA A 76 9.18 -6.76 1.67
N GLN A 77 9.08 -8.04 1.36
CA GLN A 77 7.83 -8.75 1.17
C GLN A 77 7.92 -10.10 1.88
N GLU A 78 6.91 -10.40 2.68
CA GLU A 78 6.73 -11.69 3.32
C GLU A 78 5.38 -12.24 2.88
N PRO A 79 5.36 -13.29 2.03
CA PRO A 79 4.13 -13.85 1.49
C PRO A 79 3.11 -14.18 2.59
N GLY A 80 1.85 -13.86 2.36
CA GLY A 80 0.76 -14.08 3.28
C GLY A 80 0.63 -13.09 4.44
N ARG A 81 1.57 -12.15 4.62
CA ARG A 81 1.51 -11.31 5.83
C ARG A 81 2.07 -9.90 5.78
N LYS A 82 2.95 -9.56 4.82
CA LYS A 82 3.64 -8.25 4.88
C LYS A 82 4.12 -7.75 3.54
N LEU A 83 3.94 -6.44 3.33
CA LEU A 83 4.53 -5.66 2.24
C LEU A 83 5.12 -4.37 2.82
N ALA A 84 6.38 -4.07 2.53
CA ALA A 84 7.03 -2.84 2.92
C ALA A 84 7.50 -2.05 1.70
N LEU A 85 7.06 -0.80 1.60
CA LEU A 85 7.42 0.14 0.54
C LEU A 85 8.25 1.27 1.13
N ARG A 86 9.41 1.56 0.54
CA ARG A 86 10.27 2.65 0.96
C ARG A 86 10.45 3.66 -0.16
N THR A 87 10.29 4.93 0.14
CA THR A 87 10.59 6.02 -0.81
C THR A 87 12.09 6.09 -1.06
N THR A 88 12.50 6.03 -2.33
CA THR A 88 13.88 6.21 -2.77
C THR A 88 14.09 7.58 -3.39
N ARG A 89 13.01 8.20 -3.89
CA ARG A 89 13.01 9.54 -4.48
C ARG A 89 11.71 10.24 -4.14
N GLY A 90 11.79 11.39 -3.49
CA GLY A 90 10.61 12.17 -3.10
C GLY A 90 10.94 13.35 -2.19
N ILE A 91 9.91 14.05 -1.74
CA ILE A 91 10.01 15.21 -0.84
C ILE A 91 10.20 14.76 0.62
N VAL A 92 9.63 13.60 0.97
CA VAL A 92 9.67 12.98 2.30
C VAL A 92 10.19 11.56 2.14
N ASP A 93 11.09 11.13 3.00
CA ASP A 93 11.48 9.71 3.09
C ASP A 93 10.41 8.99 3.90
N LEU A 94 9.66 8.11 3.26
CA LEU A 94 8.59 7.33 3.85
C LEU A 94 8.94 5.84 3.82
N LEU A 95 8.66 5.15 4.92
CA LEU A 95 8.59 3.70 5.00
C LEU A 95 7.15 3.32 5.37
N ALA A 96 6.43 2.75 4.43
CA ALA A 96 5.10 2.21 4.63
C ALA A 96 5.18 0.69 4.79
N VAL A 97 4.72 0.17 5.92
CA VAL A 97 4.67 -1.26 6.21
C VAL A 97 3.22 -1.66 6.38
N THR A 98 2.73 -2.48 5.46
CA THR A 98 1.38 -3.06 5.52
C THR A 98 1.49 -4.52 5.92
N THR A 99 0.74 -4.91 6.94
CA THR A 99 0.61 -6.30 7.41
C THR A 99 -0.85 -6.72 7.35
N TRP A 100 -1.08 -8.02 7.13
CA TRP A 100 -2.42 -8.60 7.15
C TRP A 100 -2.39 -9.97 7.79
N ALA A 101 -3.46 -10.31 8.49
CA ALA A 101 -3.62 -11.60 9.16
C ALA A 101 -5.10 -11.97 9.25
N ALA A 102 -5.38 -13.28 9.22
CA ALA A 102 -6.72 -13.79 9.47
C ALA A 102 -7.17 -13.45 10.90
N VAL A 103 -8.41 -13.00 11.03
CA VAL A 103 -9.09 -12.76 12.30
C VAL A 103 -10.53 -13.25 12.20
N ASP A 104 -11.24 -13.31 13.33
CA ASP A 104 -12.67 -13.59 13.31
C ASP A 104 -13.40 -12.54 12.47
N GLY A 105 -14.13 -13.02 11.46
CA GLY A 105 -14.88 -12.16 10.54
C GLY A 105 -14.09 -11.64 9.34
N GLY A 106 -12.85 -12.11 9.08
CA GLY A 106 -12.11 -11.78 7.87
C GLY A 106 -10.60 -11.57 8.05
N THR A 107 -10.10 -10.44 7.57
CA THR A 107 -8.67 -10.10 7.59
C THR A 107 -8.45 -8.75 8.29
N GLU A 108 -7.64 -8.71 9.33
CA GLU A 108 -7.12 -7.45 9.85
C GLU A 108 -5.98 -6.97 8.94
N VAL A 109 -6.12 -5.77 8.41
CA VAL A 109 -5.07 -5.06 7.66
C VAL A 109 -4.60 -3.90 8.49
N ARG A 110 -3.29 -3.80 8.71
CA ARG A 110 -2.65 -2.72 9.45
C ARG A 110 -1.55 -2.10 8.61
N THR A 111 -1.53 -0.79 8.53
CA THR A 111 -0.47 -0.04 7.85
C THR A 111 0.16 0.96 8.80
N THR A 112 1.48 0.89 8.91
CA THR A 112 2.30 1.87 9.65
C THR A 112 3.14 2.64 8.65
N VAL A 113 3.16 3.96 8.78
CA VAL A 113 3.95 4.86 7.93
C VAL A 113 4.91 5.66 8.80
N ASP A 114 6.20 5.39 8.66
CA ASP A 114 7.27 6.19 9.25
C ASP A 114 7.76 7.22 8.22
N GLY A 115 7.75 8.49 8.61
CA GLY A 115 8.20 9.60 7.78
C GLY A 115 9.40 10.31 8.37
N ARG A 116 10.37 10.66 7.53
CA ARG A 116 11.54 11.46 7.89
C ARG A 116 11.69 12.65 6.97
N LEU A 117 11.94 13.82 7.57
CA LEU A 117 12.21 15.06 6.86
C LEU A 117 13.60 15.56 7.20
N THR A 118 14.30 16.10 6.21
CA THR A 118 15.60 16.77 6.44
C THR A 118 15.40 18.00 7.33
N ALA A 119 16.47 18.45 7.96
CA ALA A 119 16.45 19.67 8.80
C ALA A 119 15.84 20.88 8.09
N ALA A 120 16.13 21.07 6.80
CA ALA A 120 15.57 22.15 5.98
C ALA A 120 14.04 22.07 5.81
N ARG A 121 13.43 20.90 6.01
CA ARG A 121 11.98 20.65 5.89
C ARG A 121 11.31 20.30 7.21
N ALA A 122 12.04 20.34 8.32
CA ALA A 122 11.53 19.94 9.63
C ALA A 122 10.25 20.67 10.04
N GLY A 123 10.10 21.94 9.66
CA GLY A 123 8.88 22.74 9.90
C GLY A 123 7.61 22.19 9.22
N LEU A 124 7.75 21.29 8.24
CA LEU A 124 6.62 20.66 7.53
C LEU A 124 6.18 19.34 8.17
N ALA A 125 6.87 18.85 9.20
CA ALA A 125 6.62 17.51 9.74
C ALA A 125 5.19 17.33 10.26
N THR A 126 4.69 18.24 11.06
CA THR A 126 3.31 18.18 11.59
C THR A 126 2.26 18.22 10.49
N TRP A 127 2.51 19.02 9.46
CA TRP A 127 1.62 19.10 8.30
C TRP A 127 1.65 17.79 7.49
N ALA A 128 2.84 17.24 7.22
CA ALA A 128 3.01 15.97 6.52
C ALA A 128 2.35 14.82 7.29
N GLU A 129 2.58 14.72 8.60
CA GLU A 129 1.93 13.74 9.47
C GLU A 129 0.40 13.81 9.39
N ARG A 130 -0.16 15.01 9.47
CA ARG A 130 -1.62 15.22 9.39
C ARG A 130 -2.19 14.74 8.06
N ILE A 131 -1.50 15.01 6.95
CA ILE A 131 -1.92 14.55 5.61
C ILE A 131 -1.84 13.03 5.53
N VAL A 132 -0.71 12.42 5.95
CA VAL A 132 -0.53 10.97 5.93
C VAL A 132 -1.60 10.30 6.78
N ARG A 133 -1.85 10.77 8.00
CA ARG A 133 -2.86 10.24 8.91
C ARG A 133 -4.26 10.26 8.30
N ARG A 134 -4.65 11.39 7.72
CA ARG A 134 -5.96 11.53 7.08
C ARG A 134 -6.10 10.62 5.87
N ASN A 135 -5.07 10.55 5.02
CA ASN A 135 -5.10 9.74 3.83
C ASN A 135 -5.11 8.25 4.17
N LEU A 136 -4.26 7.82 5.09
CA LEU A 136 -4.14 6.41 5.49
C LEU A 136 -5.46 5.83 6.01
N GLY A 137 -6.16 6.57 6.88
CA GLY A 137 -7.47 6.13 7.37
C GLY A 137 -8.52 6.03 6.26
N ALA A 138 -8.50 6.99 5.32
CA ALA A 138 -9.41 6.97 4.18
C ALA A 138 -9.06 5.88 3.18
N GLU A 139 -7.77 5.61 2.94
CA GLU A 139 -7.28 4.54 2.05
C GLU A 139 -7.68 3.16 2.56
N LEU A 140 -7.53 2.88 3.85
CA LEU A 140 -8.00 1.63 4.43
C LEU A 140 -9.52 1.46 4.34
N GLY A 141 -10.27 2.56 4.45
CA GLY A 141 -11.72 2.55 4.23
C GLY A 141 -12.09 2.28 2.77
N ASP A 142 -11.36 2.84 1.82
CA ASP A 142 -11.57 2.61 0.39
C ASP A 142 -11.15 1.18 0.01
N LEU A 143 -10.04 0.68 0.53
CA LEU A 143 -9.58 -0.70 0.37
C LEU A 143 -10.63 -1.70 0.87
N LYS A 144 -11.16 -1.47 2.08
CA LYS A 144 -12.23 -2.28 2.67
C LYS A 144 -13.45 -2.32 1.76
N ARG A 145 -13.95 -1.16 1.35
CA ARG A 145 -15.13 -1.05 0.49
C ARG A 145 -14.90 -1.75 -0.84
N LEU A 146 -13.73 -1.57 -1.45
CA LEU A 146 -13.38 -2.18 -2.73
C LEU A 146 -13.42 -3.71 -2.64
N LEU A 147 -12.79 -4.29 -1.62
CA LEU A 147 -12.71 -5.73 -1.41
C LEU A 147 -14.07 -6.35 -1.03
N GLU A 148 -14.84 -5.70 -0.15
CA GLU A 148 -16.15 -6.22 0.29
C GLU A 148 -17.24 -6.09 -0.79
N THR A 149 -17.14 -5.14 -1.72
CA THR A 149 -18.10 -5.00 -2.82
C THR A 149 -17.75 -5.82 -4.05
N GLY A 150 -16.50 -6.27 -4.19
CA GLY A 150 -16.00 -7.02 -5.35
C GLY A 150 -16.06 -6.24 -6.67
N ARG A 151 -16.18 -4.91 -6.63
CA ARG A 151 -16.31 -4.06 -7.82
C ARG A 151 -14.97 -3.65 -8.41
N PHE A 152 -14.12 -4.62 -8.72
CA PHE A 152 -12.83 -4.39 -9.36
C PHE A 152 -12.39 -5.65 -10.12
N GLU A 153 -11.48 -5.47 -11.07
CA GLU A 153 -10.79 -6.54 -11.75
C GLU A 153 -9.31 -6.48 -11.43
N PHE A 154 -8.70 -7.62 -11.18
CA PHE A 154 -7.26 -7.70 -10.99
C PHE A 154 -6.56 -7.41 -12.32
N THR A 155 -5.58 -6.52 -12.28
CA THR A 155 -4.79 -6.15 -13.45
C THR A 155 -3.77 -7.22 -13.80
N VAL A 156 -3.31 -7.97 -12.77
CA VAL A 156 -2.33 -9.05 -12.91
C VAL A 156 -3.02 -10.42 -12.86
N PRO A 157 -2.87 -11.28 -13.88
CA PRO A 157 -3.37 -12.65 -13.82
C PRO A 157 -2.76 -13.43 -12.65
N SER A 158 -3.55 -14.27 -11.99
CA SER A 158 -3.15 -15.08 -10.82
C SER A 158 -1.89 -15.93 -11.07
N GLN A 159 -1.63 -16.32 -12.33
CA GLN A 159 -0.51 -17.17 -12.72
C GLN A 159 0.87 -16.49 -12.67
N LEU A 160 0.92 -15.14 -12.58
CA LEU A 160 2.16 -14.37 -12.55
C LEU A 160 2.64 -14.05 -11.12
N THR A 161 1.86 -14.38 -10.10
CA THR A 161 2.32 -14.30 -8.72
C THR A 161 3.25 -15.48 -8.44
N ALA A 162 4.51 -15.23 -8.13
CA ALA A 162 5.56 -16.25 -7.94
C ALA A 162 5.24 -17.25 -6.81
N HIS A 163 4.28 -16.95 -5.96
CA HIS A 163 3.65 -17.81 -4.98
C HIS A 163 2.18 -17.42 -4.93
N PRO A 164 1.29 -18.05 -5.74
CA PRO A 164 -0.12 -17.82 -5.57
C PRO A 164 -0.46 -18.20 -4.12
N PRO A 165 -1.02 -17.30 -3.33
CA PRO A 165 -1.56 -17.69 -2.03
C PRO A 165 -2.52 -18.83 -2.33
N ARG A 166 -2.43 -19.95 -1.58
CA ARG A 166 -3.40 -21.05 -1.70
C ARG A 166 -4.75 -20.53 -1.21
N CYS A 167 -5.45 -19.86 -2.12
CA CYS A 167 -6.79 -19.36 -1.85
C CYS A 167 -7.76 -20.54 -1.93
N PRO A 168 -8.55 -20.80 -0.90
CA PRO A 168 -9.54 -21.90 -0.90
C PRO A 168 -10.56 -21.80 -2.04
N LEU A 169 -10.67 -20.63 -2.69
CA LEU A 169 -11.60 -20.36 -3.80
C LEU A 169 -11.09 -20.82 -5.17
N GLU A 170 -9.85 -21.30 -5.28
CA GLU A 170 -9.26 -21.81 -6.54
C GLU A 170 -9.30 -23.34 -6.67
N THR A 171 -10.10 -24.03 -5.88
CA THR A 171 -10.41 -25.44 -6.18
C THR A 171 -11.35 -25.43 -7.40
N PRO A 172 -10.92 -25.91 -8.59
CA PRO A 172 -11.85 -26.06 -9.70
C PRO A 172 -12.98 -27.02 -9.25
N PRO A 173 -14.22 -26.77 -9.62
CA PRO A 173 -15.26 -27.74 -9.36
C PRO A 173 -14.87 -29.06 -10.04
N ASP A 174 -14.82 -30.12 -9.27
CA ASP A 174 -14.64 -31.48 -9.79
C ASP A 174 -15.74 -31.72 -10.83
N PHE A 175 -15.38 -31.69 -12.09
CA PHE A 175 -16.22 -32.20 -13.15
C PHE A 175 -16.15 -33.73 -13.10
N PHE A 176 -17.12 -34.32 -12.45
CA PHE A 176 -17.53 -35.73 -12.73
C PHE A 176 -18.56 -35.71 -13.85
#